data_ad38506ed7fe6667d6d08c7db9072e2d
#
_entry.id   ad38506ed7fe6667d6d08c7db9072e2d
#
_cell.length_a   1.000
_cell.length_b   1.000
_cell.length_c   1.000
_cell.angle_alpha   90.00
_cell.angle_beta   90.00
_cell.angle_gamma   90.00
#
_symmetry.space_group_name_H-M   'P 1'
#
loop_
_entity.id
_entity.type
_entity.pdbx_description
1 polymer ?
#
loop_
_entity_poly.entity_id
_entity_poly.type
_entity_poly.pdbx_seq_one_letter_code
_entity_poly.pdbx_strand_id
1 'polypeptide(L)'
;MQMHIDKYERAWIVAATAILGVFFASLVAGAVIYGVRPTQPDGFINPLMLDESEFAHPGVRHMGGNQYESIIMAQAWQFLTGEVEDGIPVVRVPAGAEVTFRMTTRDVIHGFLIEDTNVNMEVIPGQIGSARETFNEPGEYHFLCTQYCGRNHHGMWGKVVVEENVTETAKD
;
A
#
# COMPACT_ATOMS: atom_id res chain seq x y z
N MET A 1 53.81 9.34 5.70
CA MET A 1 53.09 10.56 5.34
C MET A 1 52.11 10.87 6.47
N GLN A 2 52.40 11.85 7.35
CA GLN A 2 51.50 12.25 8.40
C GLN A 2 50.42 13.15 7.82
N MET A 3 49.15 12.72 7.84
CA MET A 3 48.04 13.57 7.44
C MET A 3 47.84 14.63 8.53
N HIS A 4 48.05 15.88 8.16
CA HIS A 4 47.78 17.01 9.05
C HIS A 4 46.35 17.50 8.79
N ILE A 5 45.44 17.22 9.73
CA ILE A 5 44.05 17.65 9.65
C ILE A 5 43.95 19.06 10.28
N ASP A 6 43.48 20.04 9.50
CA ASP A 6 43.25 21.41 9.96
C ASP A 6 42.13 21.45 11.05
N LYS A 7 42.21 22.48 11.91
CA LYS A 7 41.23 22.65 13.00
C LYS A 7 39.78 22.80 12.52
N TYR A 8 39.55 23.41 11.36
CA TYR A 8 38.20 23.57 10.79
C TYR A 8 37.75 22.28 10.14
N GLU A 9 38.63 21.56 9.48
CA GLU A 9 38.33 20.21 8.95
C GLU A 9 37.95 19.24 10.09
N ARG A 10 38.71 19.25 11.19
CA ARG A 10 38.38 18.46 12.38
C ARG A 10 37.02 18.84 12.99
N ALA A 11 36.75 20.14 13.11
CA ALA A 11 35.47 20.64 13.60
C ALA A 11 34.31 20.19 12.72
N TRP A 12 34.49 20.29 11.40
CA TRP A 12 33.50 19.83 10.42
C TRP A 12 33.27 18.31 10.50
N ILE A 13 34.34 17.51 10.56
CA ILE A 13 34.25 16.05 10.69
C ILE A 13 33.46 15.67 11.95
N VAL A 14 33.79 16.28 13.10
CA VAL A 14 33.10 16.04 14.35
C VAL A 14 31.62 16.39 14.26
N ALA A 15 31.30 17.56 13.70
CA ALA A 15 29.93 18.01 13.54
C ALA A 15 29.13 17.06 12.60
N ALA A 16 29.71 16.70 11.44
CA ALA A 16 29.07 15.78 10.50
C ALA A 16 28.85 14.39 11.12
N THR A 17 29.84 13.85 11.84
CA THR A 17 29.71 12.58 12.53
C THR A 17 28.65 12.61 13.62
N ALA A 18 28.56 13.71 14.38
CA ALA A 18 27.54 13.87 15.40
C ALA A 18 26.12 13.93 14.80
N ILE A 19 25.93 14.67 13.69
CA ILE A 19 24.64 14.75 13.00
C ILE A 19 24.24 13.38 12.45
N LEU A 20 25.17 12.65 11.81
CA LEU A 20 24.91 11.28 11.33
C LEU A 20 24.57 10.34 12.47
N GLY A 21 25.24 10.47 13.61
CA GLY A 21 24.96 9.67 14.80
C GLY A 21 23.55 9.91 15.36
N VAL A 22 23.13 11.18 15.44
CA VAL A 22 21.77 11.56 15.86
C VAL A 22 20.73 11.05 14.85
N PHE A 23 21.00 11.19 13.55
CA PHE A 23 20.10 10.70 12.51
C PHE A 23 19.94 9.17 12.60
N PHE A 24 21.05 8.42 12.72
CA PHE A 24 21.01 6.98 12.85
C PHE A 24 20.27 6.54 14.13
N ALA A 25 20.53 7.21 15.24
CA ALA A 25 19.84 6.94 16.49
C ALA A 25 18.32 7.18 16.38
N SER A 26 17.90 8.22 15.65
CA SER A 26 16.47 8.49 15.42
C SER A 26 15.81 7.41 14.56
N LEU A 27 16.50 6.87 13.54
CA LEU A 27 16.00 5.76 12.74
C LEU A 27 15.83 4.48 13.56
N VAL A 28 16.82 4.16 14.39
CA VAL A 28 16.76 2.99 15.30
C VAL A 28 15.62 3.16 16.32
N ALA A 29 15.50 4.35 16.91
CA ALA A 29 14.41 4.65 17.82
C ALA A 29 13.04 4.53 17.14
N GLY A 30 12.89 5.05 15.92
CA GLY A 30 11.69 4.89 15.11
C GLY A 30 11.33 3.42 14.86
N ALA A 31 12.32 2.62 14.48
CA ALA A 31 12.10 1.19 14.24
C ALA A 31 11.69 0.43 15.50
N VAL A 32 12.27 0.77 16.66
CA VAL A 32 12.00 0.08 17.93
C VAL A 32 10.70 0.56 18.59
N ILE A 33 10.49 1.89 18.64
CA ILE A 33 9.36 2.50 19.37
C ILE A 33 8.07 2.42 18.57
N TYR A 34 8.13 2.71 17.27
CA TYR A 34 6.96 2.78 16.39
C TYR A 34 6.76 1.53 15.53
N GLY A 35 7.65 0.54 15.64
CA GLY A 35 7.57 -0.69 14.87
C GLY A 35 7.74 -0.49 13.35
N VAL A 36 8.36 0.61 12.94
CA VAL A 36 8.61 0.90 11.52
C VAL A 36 9.52 -0.18 10.94
N ARG A 37 8.97 -0.98 10.03
CA ARG A 37 9.69 -2.06 9.35
C ARG A 37 9.63 -1.83 7.85
N PRO A 38 10.67 -2.24 7.10
CA PRO A 38 10.57 -2.29 5.64
C PRO A 38 9.39 -3.17 5.24
N THR A 39 8.63 -2.73 4.25
CA THR A 39 7.54 -3.53 3.67
C THR A 39 8.15 -4.83 3.13
N GLN A 40 7.64 -5.97 3.60
CA GLN A 40 8.01 -7.28 3.06
C GLN A 40 6.86 -7.78 2.21
N PRO A 41 7.11 -8.51 1.11
CA PRO A 41 6.03 -9.16 0.38
C PRO A 41 5.36 -10.21 1.28
N ASP A 42 4.05 -10.31 1.18
CA ASP A 42 3.23 -11.30 1.90
C ASP A 42 3.44 -12.72 1.33
N GLY A 43 4.02 -12.81 0.14
CA GLY A 43 4.36 -14.05 -0.53
C GLY A 43 4.95 -13.84 -1.91
N PHE A 44 5.22 -14.95 -2.57
CA PHE A 44 5.70 -14.98 -3.96
C PHE A 44 4.75 -15.80 -4.81
N ILE A 45 4.57 -15.38 -6.04
CA ILE A 45 3.69 -16.03 -7.01
C ILE A 45 4.37 -16.08 -8.38
N ASN A 46 4.12 -17.14 -9.15
CA ASN A 46 4.59 -17.19 -10.52
C ASN A 46 3.71 -16.28 -11.41
N PRO A 47 4.28 -15.22 -12.04
CA PRO A 47 3.49 -14.29 -12.86
C PRO A 47 2.86 -14.95 -14.09
N LEU A 48 3.36 -16.12 -14.50
CA LEU A 48 2.82 -16.88 -15.64
C LEU A 48 1.63 -17.77 -15.26
N MET A 49 1.33 -17.91 -13.96
CA MET A 49 0.29 -18.79 -13.43
C MET A 49 -0.77 -18.02 -12.62
N LEU A 50 -0.92 -16.73 -12.86
CA LEU A 50 -1.90 -15.90 -12.14
C LEU A 50 -3.34 -16.36 -12.37
N ASP A 51 -3.64 -16.91 -13.54
CA ASP A 51 -4.96 -17.42 -13.89
C ASP A 51 -5.33 -18.73 -13.14
N GLU A 52 -4.37 -19.36 -12.47
CA GLU A 52 -4.55 -20.54 -11.60
C GLU A 52 -4.49 -20.18 -10.11
N SER A 53 -4.41 -18.91 -9.78
CA SER A 53 -4.25 -18.38 -8.42
C SER A 53 -5.49 -17.65 -7.92
N GLU A 54 -5.43 -17.19 -6.67
CA GLU A 54 -6.46 -16.34 -6.09
C GLU A 54 -6.69 -15.04 -6.88
N PHE A 55 -5.69 -14.57 -7.62
CA PHE A 55 -5.74 -13.35 -8.44
C PHE A 55 -6.46 -13.55 -9.78
N ALA A 56 -6.83 -14.78 -10.13
CA ALA A 56 -7.74 -15.04 -11.26
C ALA A 56 -9.15 -14.50 -11.01
N HIS A 57 -9.54 -14.36 -9.73
CA HIS A 57 -10.85 -13.91 -9.30
C HIS A 57 -10.71 -12.75 -8.29
N PRO A 58 -10.32 -11.55 -8.78
CA PRO A 58 -10.26 -10.34 -7.94
C PRO A 58 -11.61 -10.06 -7.29
N GLY A 59 -11.60 -9.41 -6.15
CA GLY A 59 -12.82 -9.03 -5.45
C GLY A 59 -12.65 -8.94 -3.94
N VAL A 60 -13.71 -8.51 -3.29
CA VAL A 60 -13.77 -8.40 -1.82
C VAL A 60 -14.35 -9.69 -1.24
N ARG A 61 -13.70 -10.19 -0.19
CA ARG A 61 -14.11 -11.38 0.56
C ARG A 61 -14.31 -11.01 2.02
N HIS A 62 -15.44 -11.40 2.59
CA HIS A 62 -15.69 -11.26 4.02
C HIS A 62 -15.01 -12.40 4.79
N MET A 63 -14.12 -12.07 5.71
CA MET A 63 -13.30 -13.03 6.46
C MET A 63 -13.87 -13.36 7.85
N GLY A 64 -14.95 -12.67 8.25
CA GLY A 64 -15.62 -12.79 9.52
C GLY A 64 -15.52 -11.55 10.41
N GLY A 65 -16.57 -11.24 11.16
CA GLY A 65 -16.63 -10.00 11.92
C GLY A 65 -16.55 -8.77 11.03
N ASN A 66 -15.64 -7.86 11.34
CA ASN A 66 -15.35 -6.66 10.53
C ASN A 66 -14.15 -6.83 9.59
N GLN A 67 -13.63 -8.05 9.42
CA GLN A 67 -12.46 -8.31 8.59
C GLN A 67 -12.84 -8.63 7.15
N TYR A 68 -12.20 -7.95 6.22
CA TYR A 68 -12.36 -8.11 4.79
C TYR A 68 -11.01 -8.27 4.11
N GLU A 69 -10.96 -9.03 3.04
CA GLU A 69 -9.81 -9.17 2.17
C GLU A 69 -10.19 -8.70 0.77
N SER A 70 -9.42 -7.77 0.22
CA SER A 70 -9.58 -7.29 -1.15
C SER A 70 -8.45 -7.83 -2.01
N ILE A 71 -8.76 -8.75 -2.91
CA ILE A 71 -7.83 -9.29 -3.89
C ILE A 71 -7.87 -8.41 -5.12
N ILE A 72 -6.72 -7.81 -5.46
CA ILE A 72 -6.60 -6.90 -6.59
C ILE A 72 -5.44 -7.36 -7.49
N MET A 73 -5.67 -7.41 -8.79
CA MET A 73 -4.60 -7.61 -9.76
C MET A 73 -4.38 -6.32 -10.55
N ALA A 74 -3.15 -5.82 -10.55
CA ALA A 74 -2.77 -4.69 -11.38
C ALA A 74 -2.32 -5.15 -12.77
N GLN A 75 -2.62 -4.37 -13.77
CA GLN A 75 -2.07 -4.48 -15.12
C GLN A 75 -2.11 -3.10 -15.79
N ALA A 76 -1.34 -2.89 -16.84
CA ALA A 76 -1.30 -1.61 -17.56
C ALA A 76 -2.61 -1.39 -18.34
N TRP A 77 -3.46 -0.48 -17.97
CA TRP A 77 -3.39 0.59 -16.98
C TRP A 77 -4.65 0.58 -16.14
N GLN A 78 -4.82 -0.49 -15.40
CA GLN A 78 -6.07 -0.82 -14.72
C GLN A 78 -5.80 -1.63 -13.45
N PHE A 79 -6.59 -1.37 -12.41
CA PHE A 79 -6.73 -2.25 -11.26
C PHE A 79 -7.96 -3.14 -11.44
N LEU A 80 -7.79 -4.45 -11.39
CA LEU A 80 -8.88 -5.42 -11.42
C LEU A 80 -9.30 -5.69 -9.98
N THR A 81 -10.47 -5.19 -9.60
CA THR A 81 -11.03 -5.27 -8.24
C THR A 81 -12.21 -6.24 -8.13
N GLY A 82 -12.63 -6.81 -9.27
CA GLY A 82 -13.83 -7.66 -9.36
C GLY A 82 -15.13 -6.88 -9.52
N GLU A 83 -15.18 -5.61 -9.16
CA GLU A 83 -16.32 -4.71 -9.32
C GLU A 83 -15.91 -3.46 -10.11
N VAL A 84 -16.80 -3.00 -10.98
CA VAL A 84 -16.63 -1.79 -11.79
C VAL A 84 -17.94 -1.00 -11.80
N GLU A 85 -17.89 0.29 -11.50
CA GLU A 85 -19.01 1.21 -11.52
C GLU A 85 -18.68 2.37 -12.48
N ASP A 86 -19.48 2.60 -13.48
CA ASP A 86 -19.27 3.61 -14.52
C ASP A 86 -17.89 3.58 -15.19
N GLY A 87 -17.32 2.38 -15.32
CA GLY A 87 -15.97 2.16 -15.88
C GLY A 87 -14.83 2.36 -14.89
N ILE A 88 -15.12 2.67 -13.63
CA ILE A 88 -14.15 2.87 -12.55
C ILE A 88 -14.07 1.60 -11.69
N PRO A 89 -12.87 1.05 -11.43
CA PRO A 89 -12.69 -0.04 -10.49
C PRO A 89 -13.11 0.34 -9.06
N VAL A 90 -13.90 -0.52 -8.42
CA VAL A 90 -14.45 -0.28 -7.08
C VAL A 90 -14.06 -1.41 -6.11
N VAL A 91 -13.74 -1.02 -4.88
CA VAL A 91 -13.68 -1.91 -3.71
C VAL A 91 -14.77 -1.45 -2.75
N ARG A 92 -15.76 -2.29 -2.49
CA ARG A 92 -16.94 -1.93 -1.66
C ARG A 92 -16.90 -2.64 -0.32
N VAL A 93 -16.97 -1.88 0.78
CA VAL A 93 -16.93 -2.39 2.15
C VAL A 93 -17.83 -1.57 3.07
N PRO A 94 -18.35 -2.14 4.17
CA PRO A 94 -19.11 -1.36 5.15
C PRO A 94 -18.21 -0.50 6.04
N ALA A 95 -18.75 0.54 6.64
CA ALA A 95 -18.05 1.33 7.65
C ALA A 95 -17.63 0.45 8.85
N GLY A 96 -16.45 0.71 9.40
CA GLY A 96 -15.80 -0.11 10.42
C GLY A 96 -15.07 -1.35 9.88
N ALA A 97 -15.05 -1.57 8.57
CA ALA A 97 -14.32 -2.68 7.97
C ALA A 97 -12.80 -2.52 8.13
N GLU A 98 -12.14 -3.56 8.61
CA GLU A 98 -10.69 -3.74 8.52
C GLU A 98 -10.38 -4.50 7.25
N VAL A 99 -9.82 -3.81 6.26
CA VAL A 99 -9.57 -4.36 4.93
C VAL A 99 -8.09 -4.68 4.75
N THR A 100 -7.78 -5.93 4.43
CA THR A 100 -6.46 -6.34 3.98
C THR A 100 -6.45 -6.35 2.45
N PHE A 101 -5.73 -5.41 1.85
CA PHE A 101 -5.49 -5.37 0.42
C PHE A 101 -4.35 -6.32 0.07
N ARG A 102 -4.60 -7.30 -0.78
CA ARG A 102 -3.59 -8.23 -1.31
C ARG A 102 -3.50 -8.05 -2.82
N MET A 103 -2.29 -7.78 -3.29
CA MET A 103 -2.09 -7.38 -4.67
C MET A 103 -0.89 -8.05 -5.31
N THR A 104 -1.02 -8.29 -6.60
CA THR A 104 0.09 -8.61 -7.50
C THR A 104 -0.11 -7.92 -8.83
N THR A 105 0.84 -8.05 -9.73
CA THR A 105 0.73 -7.51 -11.09
C THR A 105 1.11 -8.56 -12.12
N ARG A 106 0.49 -8.45 -13.30
CA ARG A 106 0.69 -9.33 -14.44
C ARG A 106 1.86 -8.89 -15.32
N ASP A 107 2.22 -7.62 -15.30
CA ASP A 107 3.11 -7.02 -16.31
C ASP A 107 4.29 -6.24 -15.71
N VAL A 108 4.12 -4.99 -15.38
CA VAL A 108 5.17 -4.10 -14.89
C VAL A 108 4.95 -3.74 -13.41
N ILE A 109 5.89 -3.02 -12.82
CA ILE A 109 5.72 -2.48 -11.48
C ILE A 109 4.64 -1.39 -11.51
N HIS A 110 3.73 -1.45 -10.54
CA HIS A 110 2.74 -0.41 -10.24
C HIS A 110 2.91 0.06 -8.81
N GLY A 111 2.36 1.20 -8.47
CA GLY A 111 2.14 1.62 -7.10
C GLY A 111 0.65 1.52 -6.76
N PHE A 112 0.33 1.39 -5.50
CA PHE A 112 -1.03 1.44 -5.00
C PHE A 112 -1.06 2.31 -3.75
N LEU A 113 -1.67 3.47 -3.86
CA LEU A 113 -1.86 4.42 -2.78
C LEU A 113 -3.36 4.67 -2.64
N ILE A 114 -3.89 4.66 -1.42
CA ILE A 114 -5.24 5.13 -1.12
C ILE A 114 -5.12 6.48 -0.43
N GLU A 115 -5.75 7.51 -1.01
CA GLU A 115 -5.73 8.87 -0.46
C GLU A 115 -6.30 8.89 0.97
N ASP A 116 -5.78 9.77 1.80
CA ASP A 116 -6.18 9.98 3.21
C ASP A 116 -6.02 8.74 4.11
N THR A 117 -5.18 7.77 3.71
CA THR A 117 -4.86 6.57 4.47
C THR A 117 -3.36 6.31 4.57
N ASN A 118 -2.97 5.27 5.33
CA ASN A 118 -1.58 4.81 5.38
C ASN A 118 -1.25 3.75 4.32
N VAL A 119 -2.17 3.43 3.43
CA VAL A 119 -1.93 2.45 2.35
C VAL A 119 -1.12 3.08 1.25
N ASN A 120 0.13 2.66 1.13
CA ASN A 120 1.02 3.02 0.03
C ASN A 120 2.04 1.90 -0.16
N MET A 121 1.92 1.15 -1.26
CA MET A 121 2.79 0.00 -1.53
C MET A 121 3.18 -0.10 -3.01
N GLU A 122 4.33 -0.70 -3.26
CA GLU A 122 4.71 -1.15 -4.59
C GLU A 122 4.07 -2.49 -4.91
N VAL A 123 3.61 -2.65 -6.13
CA VAL A 123 3.05 -3.88 -6.69
C VAL A 123 4.02 -4.43 -7.72
N ILE A 124 4.78 -5.45 -7.34
CA ILE A 124 5.92 -5.96 -8.09
C ILE A 124 5.56 -7.33 -8.72
N PRO A 125 5.87 -7.56 -10.01
CA PRO A 125 5.63 -8.86 -10.63
C PRO A 125 6.32 -9.99 -9.87
N GLY A 126 5.58 -11.06 -9.59
CA GLY A 126 6.08 -12.23 -8.85
C GLY A 126 6.07 -12.09 -7.33
N GLN A 127 5.61 -10.95 -6.81
CA GLN A 127 5.41 -10.73 -5.38
C GLN A 127 3.94 -10.48 -5.07
N ILE A 128 3.53 -10.86 -3.87
CA ILE A 128 2.23 -10.50 -3.32
C ILE A 128 2.47 -9.38 -2.30
N GLY A 129 2.05 -8.17 -2.66
CA GLY A 129 2.03 -7.03 -1.74
C GLY A 129 0.82 -7.10 -0.84
N SER A 130 0.95 -6.65 0.40
CA SER A 130 -0.15 -6.58 1.36
C SER A 130 -0.09 -5.29 2.15
N ALA A 131 -1.25 -4.64 2.32
CA ALA A 131 -1.43 -3.50 3.19
C ALA A 131 -2.79 -3.59 3.87
N ARG A 132 -2.92 -2.98 5.06
CA ARG A 132 -4.14 -3.03 5.85
C ARG A 132 -4.59 -1.62 6.23
N GLU A 133 -5.91 -1.41 6.17
CA GLU A 133 -6.55 -0.16 6.59
C GLU A 133 -7.90 -0.42 7.23
N THR A 134 -8.30 0.45 8.16
CA THR A 134 -9.62 0.40 8.79
C THR A 134 -10.43 1.63 8.38
N PHE A 135 -11.51 1.41 7.67
CA PHE A 135 -12.38 2.47 7.16
C PHE A 135 -13.53 2.73 8.15
N ASN A 136 -13.35 3.69 9.05
CA ASN A 136 -14.35 4.02 10.07
C ASN A 136 -15.46 4.93 9.55
N GLU A 137 -15.16 5.79 8.58
CA GLU A 137 -16.08 6.80 8.07
C GLU A 137 -16.62 6.39 6.69
N PRO A 138 -17.95 6.44 6.48
CA PRO A 138 -18.54 6.27 5.15
C PRO A 138 -18.04 7.32 4.17
N GLY A 139 -17.85 6.93 2.92
CA GLY A 139 -17.39 7.84 1.88
C GLY A 139 -16.67 7.14 0.75
N GLU A 140 -16.11 7.92 -0.16
CA GLU A 140 -15.30 7.44 -1.27
C GLU A 140 -13.84 7.84 -1.06
N TYR A 141 -12.93 6.86 -1.07
CA TYR A 141 -11.49 7.03 -0.96
C TYR A 141 -10.86 6.63 -2.28
N HIS A 142 -10.18 7.56 -2.95
CA HIS A 142 -9.57 7.25 -4.23
C HIS A 142 -8.28 6.46 -4.05
N PHE A 143 -8.08 5.45 -4.88
CA PHE A 143 -6.77 4.81 -5.02
C PHE A 143 -6.19 5.04 -6.40
N LEU A 144 -4.86 5.18 -6.46
CA LEU A 144 -4.15 5.53 -7.69
C LEU A 144 -2.81 4.82 -7.81
N CYS A 145 -2.36 4.69 -9.05
CA CYS A 145 -1.03 4.17 -9.35
C CYS A 145 0.02 5.26 -9.14
N THR A 146 1.02 4.99 -8.28
CA THR A 146 2.09 5.93 -7.92
C THR A 146 3.43 5.63 -8.59
N GLN A 147 3.58 4.47 -9.25
CA GLN A 147 4.77 4.09 -9.99
C GLN A 147 4.52 4.18 -11.49
N TYR A 148 5.41 4.87 -12.23
CA TYR A 148 5.22 5.03 -13.67
C TYR A 148 5.17 3.68 -14.38
N CYS A 149 3.99 3.33 -14.89
CA CYS A 149 3.69 2.05 -15.53
C CYS A 149 3.39 2.18 -17.04
N GLY A 150 3.70 3.32 -17.64
CA GLY A 150 3.56 3.54 -19.08
C GLY A 150 2.62 4.68 -19.47
N ARG A 151 2.18 4.68 -20.73
CA ARG A 151 1.52 5.82 -21.39
C ARG A 151 0.27 6.35 -20.67
N ASN A 152 -0.57 5.46 -20.15
CA ASN A 152 -1.81 5.83 -19.46
C ASN A 152 -1.73 5.73 -17.93
N HIS A 153 -0.52 5.83 -17.38
CA HIS A 153 -0.29 5.82 -15.94
C HIS A 153 -1.16 6.83 -15.17
N HIS A 154 -1.31 8.04 -15.68
CA HIS A 154 -2.11 9.10 -15.07
C HIS A 154 -3.63 8.80 -15.01
N GLY A 155 -4.11 7.87 -15.83
CA GLY A 155 -5.51 7.43 -15.86
C GLY A 155 -5.76 6.13 -15.06
N MET A 156 -4.75 5.61 -14.37
CA MET A 156 -4.85 4.36 -13.62
C MET A 156 -5.25 4.63 -12.17
N TRP A 157 -6.56 4.63 -11.91
CA TRP A 157 -7.15 4.90 -10.59
C TRP A 157 -8.46 4.13 -10.39
N GLY A 158 -8.97 4.14 -9.16
CA GLY A 158 -10.25 3.59 -8.76
C GLY A 158 -10.68 4.14 -7.40
N LYS A 159 -11.69 3.55 -6.78
CA LYS A 159 -12.21 4.00 -5.49
C LYS A 159 -12.54 2.86 -4.53
N VAL A 160 -12.33 3.10 -3.24
CA VAL A 160 -12.94 2.34 -2.16
C VAL A 160 -14.22 3.05 -1.76
N VAL A 161 -15.34 2.37 -1.84
CA VAL A 161 -16.65 2.87 -1.40
C VAL A 161 -16.95 2.27 -0.05
N VAL A 162 -16.99 3.12 0.96
CA VAL A 162 -17.32 2.73 2.34
C VAL A 162 -18.78 3.05 2.59
N GLU A 163 -19.61 2.01 2.69
CA GLU A 163 -21.05 2.13 2.88
C GLU A 163 -21.41 2.31 4.36
N GLU A 164 -22.47 3.07 4.64
CA GLU A 164 -23.03 3.13 5.99
C GLU A 164 -23.52 1.75 6.45
N ASN A 165 -23.28 1.41 7.72
CA ASN A 165 -23.84 0.20 8.30
C ASN A 165 -25.36 0.37 8.49
N VAL A 166 -26.16 -0.22 7.62
CA VAL A 166 -27.65 -0.18 7.68
C VAL A 166 -28.23 -0.92 8.90
N THR A 167 -27.40 -1.43 9.82
CA THR A 167 -27.85 -2.29 10.92
C THR A 167 -28.43 -1.56 12.13
N GLU A 168 -28.46 -0.21 12.17
CA GLU A 168 -28.87 0.52 13.38
C GLU A 168 -30.19 1.30 13.27
N THR A 169 -30.90 1.30 12.14
CA THR A 169 -32.16 2.05 11.98
C THR A 169 -33.44 1.20 12.00
N ALA A 170 -33.38 -0.04 12.45
CA ALA A 170 -34.56 -0.88 12.59
C ALA A 170 -34.92 -1.15 14.06
N LYS A 171 -34.95 -0.10 14.90
CA LYS A 171 -35.57 -0.11 16.24
C LYS A 171 -36.08 1.29 16.59
N ASP A 172 -37.24 1.63 16.08
CA ASP A 172 -38.22 2.53 16.71
C ASP A 172 -39.64 2.01 16.43
#